data_41bad9930f8ed3e03ddece54ed344774
#
_entry.id   41bad9930f8ed3e03ddece54ed344774
#
_cell.length_a   1.000
_cell.length_b   1.000
_cell.length_c   1.000
_cell.angle_alpha   90.00
_cell.angle_beta   90.00
_cell.angle_gamma   90.00
#
_symmetry.space_group_name_H-M   'P 1'
#
loop_
_entity.id
_entity.type
_entity.pdbx_description
1 polymer ?
#
loop_
_entity_poly.entity_id
_entity_poly.type
_entity_poly.pdbx_seq_one_letter_code
_entity_poly.pdbx_strand_id
1 'polypeptide(L)'
;KEASDLANDTTYGLAASIWSENINLALGLAPKIKAGVIWVNGTNMFDAAIGFGGVKERGFGREGGWNGLKSYLKHSINFTVQKNKSPQSYSREETLGLDRTAKLYIGGKQTRPDGGYSQKVFDASKNFAGHVSAANRKDIRNAVEAMNKACSWSTSSGHLRAQIIYF
;
A
#
# COMPACT_ATOMS: atom_id res chain seq x y z
N LYS A 1 -8.64 -1.17 -26.18
CA LYS A 1 -7.56 -1.87 -25.44
C LYS A 1 -6.20 -1.35 -25.90
N GLU A 2 -5.88 -1.42 -27.19
CA GLU A 2 -4.63 -0.96 -27.79
C GLU A 2 -4.30 0.51 -27.46
N ALA A 3 -5.26 1.42 -27.59
CA ALA A 3 -5.06 2.83 -27.26
C ALA A 3 -4.69 3.06 -25.78
N SER A 4 -5.30 2.31 -24.86
CA SER A 4 -4.96 2.41 -23.42
C SER A 4 -3.57 1.84 -23.13
N ASP A 5 -3.20 0.75 -23.83
CA ASP A 5 -1.90 0.12 -23.67
C ASP A 5 -0.81 1.07 -24.19
N LEU A 6 -1.03 1.68 -25.36
CA LEU A 6 -0.14 2.68 -25.95
C LEU A 6 -0.03 3.94 -25.09
N ALA A 7 -1.15 4.46 -24.56
CA ALA A 7 -1.12 5.63 -23.66
C ALA A 7 -0.37 5.35 -22.35
N ASN A 8 -0.30 4.10 -21.94
CA ASN A 8 0.44 3.68 -20.75
C ASN A 8 1.91 3.32 -21.01
N ASP A 9 2.29 3.20 -22.29
CA ASP A 9 3.66 2.86 -22.71
C ASP A 9 4.55 4.10 -22.68
N THR A 10 4.74 4.63 -21.48
CA THR A 10 5.60 5.77 -21.15
C THR A 10 6.10 5.66 -19.73
N THR A 11 7.29 6.17 -19.45
CA THR A 11 7.85 6.28 -18.10
C THR A 11 7.18 7.37 -17.27
N TYR A 12 6.50 8.30 -17.92
CA TYR A 12 5.80 9.41 -17.27
C TYR A 12 4.35 9.10 -16.96
N GLY A 13 3.79 9.79 -15.99
CA GLY A 13 2.42 9.59 -15.57
C GLY A 13 1.89 10.77 -14.75
N LEU A 14 2.10 12.01 -15.21
CA LEU A 14 1.58 13.18 -14.50
C LEU A 14 0.07 13.31 -14.70
N ALA A 15 -0.35 13.49 -15.92
CA ALA A 15 -1.75 13.74 -16.26
C ALA A 15 -2.09 13.21 -17.65
N ALA A 16 -3.38 12.99 -17.90
CA ALA A 16 -3.92 12.66 -19.21
C ALA A 16 -5.30 13.29 -19.42
N SER A 17 -5.68 13.47 -20.68
CA SER A 17 -7.02 13.92 -21.04
C SER A 17 -7.70 12.88 -21.94
N ILE A 18 -8.95 12.58 -21.66
CA ILE A 18 -9.80 11.71 -22.48
C ILE A 18 -10.91 12.54 -23.07
N TRP A 19 -11.00 12.54 -24.40
CA TRP A 19 -12.05 13.25 -25.14
C TRP A 19 -12.99 12.22 -25.76
N SER A 20 -14.27 12.27 -25.40
CA SER A 20 -15.28 11.33 -25.92
C SER A 20 -16.69 11.89 -25.73
N GLU A 21 -17.53 11.75 -26.73
CA GLU A 21 -18.98 11.98 -26.59
C GLU A 21 -19.64 10.90 -25.72
N ASN A 22 -19.07 9.69 -25.68
CA ASN A 22 -19.54 8.61 -24.82
C ASN A 22 -18.90 8.71 -23.44
N ILE A 23 -19.61 9.34 -22.51
CA ILE A 23 -19.15 9.55 -21.15
C ILE A 23 -18.87 8.23 -20.39
N ASN A 24 -19.67 7.20 -20.64
CA ASN A 24 -19.48 5.89 -20.01
C ASN A 24 -18.17 5.24 -20.46
N LEU A 25 -17.83 5.39 -21.75
CA LEU A 25 -16.54 4.94 -22.26
C LEU A 25 -15.38 5.70 -21.61
N ALA A 26 -15.47 7.01 -21.53
CA ALA A 26 -14.45 7.85 -20.93
C ALA A 26 -14.22 7.51 -19.45
N LEU A 27 -15.29 7.39 -18.68
CA LEU A 27 -15.22 6.99 -17.25
C LEU A 27 -14.72 5.55 -17.07
N GLY A 28 -15.04 4.64 -17.99
CA GLY A 28 -14.53 3.27 -17.99
C GLY A 28 -13.06 3.16 -18.37
N LEU A 29 -12.52 4.13 -19.13
CA LEU A 29 -11.11 4.20 -19.51
C LEU A 29 -10.25 4.91 -18.46
N ALA A 30 -10.78 5.92 -17.80
CA ALA A 30 -10.04 6.73 -16.84
C ALA A 30 -9.23 5.90 -15.81
N PRO A 31 -9.79 4.90 -15.13
CA PRO A 31 -9.05 4.10 -14.16
C PRO A 31 -8.01 3.16 -14.82
N LYS A 32 -8.01 3.02 -16.13
CA LYS A 32 -7.05 2.17 -16.87
C LYS A 32 -5.82 2.94 -17.35
N ILE A 33 -5.88 4.27 -17.33
CA ILE A 33 -4.74 5.14 -17.68
C ILE A 33 -3.89 5.34 -16.44
N LYS A 34 -2.60 5.05 -16.56
CA LYS A 34 -1.62 5.17 -15.47
C LYS A 34 -1.07 6.60 -15.39
N ALA A 35 -1.93 7.55 -15.02
CA ALA A 35 -1.58 8.94 -14.76
C ALA A 35 -2.16 9.37 -13.41
N GLY A 36 -1.55 10.37 -12.79
CA GLY A 36 -1.99 10.86 -11.48
C GLY A 36 -3.28 11.65 -11.53
N VAL A 37 -3.53 12.35 -12.63
CA VAL A 37 -4.77 13.10 -12.88
C VAL A 37 -5.28 12.79 -14.27
N ILE A 38 -6.60 12.59 -14.37
CA ILE A 38 -7.28 12.34 -15.64
C ILE A 38 -8.43 13.32 -15.79
N TRP A 39 -8.36 14.12 -16.82
CA TRP A 39 -9.47 14.98 -17.23
C TRP A 39 -10.35 14.28 -18.27
N VAL A 40 -11.64 14.45 -18.14
CA VAL A 40 -12.61 13.96 -19.13
C VAL A 40 -13.26 15.17 -19.81
N ASN A 41 -13.14 15.23 -21.13
CA ASN A 41 -13.63 16.35 -21.95
C ASN A 41 -13.13 17.72 -21.49
N GLY A 42 -11.90 17.75 -21.01
CA GLY A 42 -11.22 18.96 -20.54
C GLY A 42 -9.72 18.73 -20.42
N THR A 43 -9.00 19.79 -20.08
CA THR A 43 -7.56 19.73 -19.80
C THR A 43 -7.16 20.91 -18.93
N ASN A 44 -6.11 20.76 -18.13
CA ASN A 44 -5.54 21.80 -17.26
C ASN A 44 -6.55 22.47 -16.32
N MET A 45 -7.58 21.75 -15.91
CA MET A 45 -8.52 22.24 -14.90
C MET A 45 -7.98 21.87 -13.52
N PHE A 46 -7.76 22.88 -12.69
CA PHE A 46 -7.20 22.72 -11.36
C PHE A 46 -8.22 23.19 -10.31
N ASP A 47 -8.29 22.43 -9.23
CA ASP A 47 -9.04 22.79 -8.04
C ASP A 47 -8.12 22.64 -6.83
N ALA A 48 -8.02 23.67 -6.01
CA ALA A 48 -7.17 23.70 -4.83
C ALA A 48 -7.55 22.63 -3.79
N ALA A 49 -8.78 22.15 -3.81
CA ALA A 49 -9.27 21.09 -2.91
C ALA A 49 -8.87 19.68 -3.38
N ILE A 50 -8.40 19.52 -4.61
CA ILE A 50 -8.06 18.25 -5.22
C ILE A 50 -6.54 18.09 -5.26
N GLY A 51 -6.03 16.93 -4.80
CA GLY A 51 -4.62 16.61 -4.89
C GLY A 51 -4.18 16.44 -6.34
N PHE A 52 -3.17 17.20 -6.76
CA PHE A 52 -2.53 17.11 -8.07
C PHE A 52 -1.13 16.49 -7.94
N GLY A 53 -0.79 15.55 -8.79
CA GLY A 53 0.54 14.94 -8.82
C GLY A 53 0.58 13.70 -9.69
N GLY A 54 1.78 13.22 -9.95
CA GLY A 54 2.04 12.14 -10.89
C GLY A 54 2.12 10.75 -10.25
N VAL A 55 2.39 9.81 -11.13
CA VAL A 55 2.78 8.43 -10.83
C VAL A 55 4.01 8.07 -11.67
N LYS A 56 4.54 6.87 -11.54
CA LYS A 56 5.75 6.39 -12.23
C LYS A 56 6.95 7.30 -11.91
N GLU A 57 7.76 7.70 -12.90
CA GLU A 57 8.95 8.55 -12.72
C GLU A 57 8.64 10.01 -12.32
N ARG A 58 7.37 10.42 -12.37
CA ARG A 58 6.94 11.72 -11.82
C ARG A 58 6.83 11.73 -10.29
N GLY A 59 7.13 10.60 -9.65
CA GLY A 59 7.11 10.48 -8.20
C GLY A 59 5.71 10.34 -7.61
N PHE A 60 5.64 10.43 -6.29
CA PHE A 60 4.42 10.16 -5.52
C PHE A 60 3.91 11.38 -4.74
N GLY A 61 4.62 12.51 -4.82
CA GLY A 61 4.20 13.76 -4.17
C GLY A 61 2.85 14.25 -4.70
N ARG A 62 2.13 15.00 -3.87
CA ARG A 62 0.88 15.65 -4.23
C ARG A 62 0.92 17.12 -3.83
N GLU A 63 0.40 17.97 -4.71
CA GLU A 63 0.12 19.36 -4.46
C GLU A 63 -1.40 19.54 -4.32
N GLY A 64 -1.84 20.57 -3.61
CA GLY A 64 -3.26 20.83 -3.38
C GLY A 64 -3.96 19.78 -2.51
N GLY A 65 -5.19 20.10 -2.14
CA GLY A 65 -6.04 19.27 -1.29
C GLY A 65 -5.40 18.87 0.02
N TRP A 66 -6.02 17.93 0.70
CA TRP A 66 -5.52 17.39 1.96
C TRP A 66 -4.15 16.68 1.81
N ASN A 67 -3.94 16.00 0.69
CA ASN A 67 -2.71 15.25 0.44
C ASN A 67 -1.49 16.18 0.28
N GLY A 68 -1.65 17.35 -0.34
CA GLY A 68 -0.61 18.36 -0.43
C GLY A 68 -0.34 19.01 0.93
N LEU A 69 -1.40 19.40 1.64
CA LEU A 69 -1.29 20.03 2.95
C LEU A 69 -0.63 19.13 3.99
N LYS A 70 -0.90 17.83 3.94
CA LYS A 70 -0.41 16.84 4.91
C LYS A 70 1.12 16.83 5.05
N SER A 71 1.84 17.13 3.98
CA SER A 71 3.31 17.18 3.98
C SER A 71 3.88 18.33 4.83
N TYR A 72 3.10 19.37 5.08
CA TYR A 72 3.46 20.54 5.87
C TYR A 72 2.98 20.48 7.32
N LEU A 73 2.19 19.46 7.67
CA LEU A 73 1.63 19.31 9.00
C LEU A 73 2.49 18.34 9.84
N LYS A 74 2.64 18.68 11.11
CA LYS A 74 3.17 17.73 12.10
C LYS A 74 2.01 16.86 12.58
N HIS A 75 2.21 15.54 12.58
CA HIS A 75 1.26 14.65 13.24
C HIS A 75 1.27 14.92 14.75
N SER A 76 0.11 15.16 15.33
CA SER A 76 -0.04 15.35 16.79
C SER A 76 0.19 14.04 17.57
N ILE A 77 0.18 12.90 16.88
CA ILE A 77 0.46 11.60 17.49
C ILE A 77 1.97 11.44 17.56
N ASN A 78 2.53 11.65 18.74
CA ASN A 78 3.91 11.29 19.05
C ASN A 78 3.99 9.76 19.14
N PHE A 79 4.20 9.08 18.01
CA PHE A 79 4.74 7.75 18.08
C PHE A 79 6.17 7.86 18.58
N THR A 80 6.36 7.66 19.85
CA THR A 80 7.70 7.39 20.39
C THR A 80 8.08 6.01 19.87
N VAL A 81 8.68 5.99 18.67
CA VAL A 81 9.37 4.79 18.20
C VAL A 81 10.52 4.61 19.18
N GLN A 82 10.31 3.75 20.17
CA GLN A 82 11.44 3.25 20.94
C GLN A 82 12.34 2.58 19.90
N LYS A 83 13.50 3.18 19.65
CA LYS A 83 14.58 2.52 18.91
C LYS A 83 14.90 1.25 19.71
N ASN A 84 14.28 0.15 19.31
CA ASN A 84 14.63 -1.14 19.85
C ASN A 84 16.13 -1.32 19.59
N LYS A 85 16.88 -1.42 20.65
CA LYS A 85 18.25 -1.92 20.61
C LYS A 85 18.21 -3.18 19.74
N SER A 86 19.27 -3.35 18.93
CA SER A 86 19.50 -4.52 18.06
C SER A 86 18.86 -5.79 18.63
N PRO A 87 18.30 -6.68 17.81
CA PRO A 87 17.67 -7.88 18.30
C PRO A 87 18.66 -8.64 19.17
N GLN A 88 18.46 -8.57 20.48
CA GLN A 88 19.12 -9.49 21.38
C GLN A 88 18.68 -10.88 20.98
N SER A 89 19.63 -11.78 20.75
CA SER A 89 19.37 -13.20 20.56
C SER A 89 18.58 -13.70 21.76
N TYR A 90 17.26 -13.78 21.62
CA TYR A 90 16.43 -14.33 22.66
C TYR A 90 16.62 -15.83 22.68
N SER A 91 17.23 -16.33 23.75
CA SER A 91 17.24 -17.73 24.06
C SER A 91 15.81 -18.28 24.01
N ARG A 92 15.70 -19.44 23.42
CA ARG A 92 14.46 -20.22 23.33
C ARG A 92 14.08 -20.63 24.76
N GLU A 93 13.41 -19.73 25.50
CA GLU A 93 12.77 -20.13 26.75
C GLU A 93 11.68 -21.12 26.43
N GLU A 94 11.79 -22.28 27.03
CA GLU A 94 10.92 -23.42 26.92
C GLU A 94 9.46 -23.01 27.17
N THR A 95 8.73 -22.81 26.10
CA THR A 95 7.27 -22.89 26.17
C THR A 95 6.91 -24.36 26.10
N LEU A 96 6.71 -24.99 27.24
CA LEU A 96 5.97 -26.24 27.34
C LEU A 96 4.58 -26.02 26.79
N GLY A 97 4.38 -26.20 25.46
CA GLY A 97 3.08 -25.97 24.85
C GLY A 97 3.16 -25.69 23.35
N LEU A 98 1.99 -25.46 22.76
CA LEU A 98 1.82 -25.12 21.36
C LEU A 98 2.48 -23.76 21.04
N ASP A 99 3.23 -23.70 19.92
CA ASP A 99 3.79 -22.47 19.38
C ASP A 99 2.66 -21.50 18.96
N ARG A 100 2.43 -20.49 19.79
CA ARG A 100 1.43 -19.43 19.58
C ARG A 100 2.02 -18.15 18.96
N THR A 101 3.26 -18.20 18.48
CA THR A 101 3.90 -17.06 17.82
C THR A 101 3.09 -16.62 16.62
N ALA A 102 2.65 -15.36 16.62
CA ALA A 102 1.97 -14.78 15.48
C ALA A 102 2.89 -14.77 14.27
N LYS A 103 2.45 -15.40 13.18
CA LYS A 103 3.22 -15.54 11.94
C LYS A 103 3.01 -14.32 11.05
N LEU A 104 3.92 -14.13 10.09
CA LEU A 104 3.72 -13.19 8.99
C LEU A 104 2.55 -13.69 8.12
N TYR A 105 1.88 -12.75 7.45
CA TYR A 105 0.86 -13.08 6.46
C TYR A 105 1.29 -12.55 5.09
N ILE A 106 1.74 -13.44 4.22
CA ILE A 106 2.32 -13.10 2.91
C ILE A 106 1.70 -13.99 1.84
N GLY A 107 1.22 -13.39 0.77
CA GLY A 107 0.65 -14.11 -0.36
C GLY A 107 -0.61 -14.92 -0.01
N GLY A 108 -1.44 -14.40 0.90
CA GLY A 108 -2.70 -15.04 1.30
C GLY A 108 -2.56 -16.19 2.29
N LYS A 109 -1.38 -16.38 2.90
CA LYS A 109 -1.13 -17.48 3.85
C LYS A 109 -0.21 -17.06 4.99
N GLN A 110 -0.32 -17.79 6.10
CA GLN A 110 0.61 -17.65 7.21
C GLN A 110 1.98 -18.18 6.82
N THR A 111 3.02 -17.40 7.09
CA THR A 111 4.40 -17.71 6.72
C THR A 111 5.31 -17.46 7.92
N ARG A 112 6.24 -18.38 8.19
CA ARG A 112 7.29 -18.12 9.17
C ARG A 112 8.30 -17.13 8.60
N PRO A 113 8.92 -16.29 9.43
CA PRO A 113 9.97 -15.40 8.98
C PRO A 113 11.16 -16.20 8.46
N ASP A 114 11.82 -15.70 7.42
CA ASP A 114 12.97 -16.37 6.79
C ASP A 114 14.09 -16.68 7.79
N GLY A 115 14.36 -15.77 8.72
CA GLY A 115 15.36 -15.97 9.77
C GLY A 115 14.91 -16.86 10.93
N GLY A 116 13.65 -17.27 11.00
CA GLY A 116 13.10 -18.05 12.11
C GLY A 116 13.03 -17.32 13.45
N TYR A 117 13.31 -16.00 13.48
CA TYR A 117 13.34 -15.22 14.72
C TYR A 117 11.95 -14.73 15.13
N SER A 118 11.77 -14.60 16.44
CA SER A 118 10.59 -13.96 17.05
C SER A 118 11.03 -12.95 18.09
N GLN A 119 10.12 -12.02 18.42
CA GLN A 119 10.33 -11.03 19.48
C GLN A 119 9.18 -11.05 20.47
N LYS A 120 9.48 -10.79 21.73
CA LYS A 120 8.49 -10.66 22.80
C LYS A 120 7.73 -9.33 22.63
N VAL A 121 6.44 -9.38 22.82
CA VAL A 121 5.55 -8.20 22.85
C VAL A 121 5.00 -8.05 24.26
N PHE A 122 4.92 -6.83 24.73
CA PHE A 122 4.41 -6.48 26.04
C PHE A 122 3.24 -5.51 25.88
N ASP A 123 2.27 -5.60 26.78
CA ASP A 123 1.17 -4.65 26.87
C ASP A 123 1.61 -3.28 27.42
N ALA A 124 0.67 -2.32 27.51
CA ALA A 124 0.94 -0.99 28.05
C ALA A 124 1.38 -1.02 29.53
N SER A 125 1.00 -2.05 30.27
CA SER A 125 1.38 -2.29 31.67
C SER A 125 2.68 -3.07 31.82
N LYS A 126 3.40 -3.32 30.70
CA LYS A 126 4.63 -4.11 30.63
C LYS A 126 4.48 -5.58 30.95
N ASN A 127 3.27 -6.14 30.95
CA ASN A 127 3.08 -7.58 31.05
C ASN A 127 3.36 -8.25 29.72
N PHE A 128 3.90 -9.45 29.77
CA PHE A 128 4.16 -10.23 28.56
C PHE A 128 2.84 -10.59 27.87
N ALA A 129 2.67 -10.14 26.62
CA ALA A 129 1.47 -10.37 25.80
C ALA A 129 1.63 -11.56 24.82
N GLY A 130 2.85 -11.86 24.40
CA GLY A 130 3.10 -12.95 23.46
C GLY A 130 4.36 -12.79 22.63
N HIS A 131 4.48 -13.63 21.63
CA HIS A 131 5.56 -13.57 20.63
C HIS A 131 5.00 -13.21 19.27
N VAL A 132 5.75 -12.41 18.51
CA VAL A 132 5.48 -12.12 17.10
C VAL A 132 6.70 -12.45 16.25
N SER A 133 6.47 -12.80 15.01
CA SER A 133 7.55 -13.06 14.06
C SER A 133 8.39 -11.81 13.80
N ALA A 134 9.70 -11.94 13.84
CA ALA A 134 10.63 -10.86 13.46
C ALA A 134 10.98 -11.00 11.97
N ALA A 135 10.34 -10.20 11.14
CA ALA A 135 10.59 -10.17 9.70
C ALA A 135 11.97 -9.57 9.38
N ASN A 136 12.57 -10.04 8.31
CA ASN A 136 13.81 -9.51 7.76
C ASN A 136 13.60 -8.92 6.35
N ARG A 137 14.69 -8.46 5.71
CA ARG A 137 14.65 -7.88 4.37
C ARG A 137 14.08 -8.82 3.30
N LYS A 138 14.32 -10.13 3.43
CA LYS A 138 13.82 -11.12 2.48
C LYS A 138 12.30 -11.30 2.61
N ASP A 139 11.78 -11.26 3.83
CA ASP A 139 10.35 -11.32 4.08
C ASP A 139 9.63 -10.10 3.47
N ILE A 140 10.21 -8.90 3.62
CA ILE A 140 9.68 -7.68 3.00
C ILE A 140 9.68 -7.82 1.47
N ARG A 141 10.78 -8.31 0.86
CA ARG A 141 10.82 -8.55 -0.58
C ARG A 141 9.73 -9.53 -1.01
N ASN A 142 9.57 -10.64 -0.31
CA ASN A 142 8.55 -11.64 -0.63
C ASN A 142 7.13 -11.06 -0.51
N ALA A 143 6.89 -10.18 0.46
CA ALA A 143 5.62 -9.49 0.61
C ALA A 143 5.34 -8.53 -0.57
N VAL A 144 6.34 -7.77 -1.00
CA VAL A 144 6.24 -6.88 -2.17
C VAL A 144 6.01 -7.67 -3.45
N GLU A 145 6.72 -8.78 -3.65
CA GLU A 145 6.52 -9.67 -4.80
C GLU A 145 5.10 -10.27 -4.82
N ALA A 146 4.60 -10.69 -3.66
CA ALA A 146 3.24 -11.21 -3.53
C ALA A 146 2.18 -10.13 -3.84
N MET A 147 2.41 -8.90 -3.37
CA MET A 147 1.56 -7.75 -3.67
C MET A 147 1.52 -7.44 -5.17
N ASN A 148 2.67 -7.45 -5.84
CA ASN A 148 2.77 -7.22 -7.28
C ASN A 148 2.05 -8.31 -8.10
N LYS A 149 2.02 -9.56 -7.62
CA LYS A 149 1.28 -10.65 -8.25
C LYS A 149 -0.25 -10.52 -8.08
N ALA A 150 -0.71 -9.74 -7.12
CA ALA A 150 -2.13 -9.55 -6.83
C ALA A 150 -2.81 -8.46 -7.70
N CYS A 151 -2.29 -8.21 -8.91
CA CYS A 151 -2.80 -7.18 -9.83
C CYS A 151 -4.29 -7.35 -10.17
N SER A 152 -4.84 -8.56 -10.13
CA SER A 152 -6.26 -8.82 -10.36
C SER A 152 -7.17 -8.09 -9.38
N TRP A 153 -6.71 -7.82 -8.16
CA TRP A 153 -7.47 -7.04 -7.18
C TRP A 153 -7.67 -5.60 -7.63
N SER A 154 -6.66 -4.97 -8.20
CA SER A 154 -6.74 -3.58 -8.69
C SER A 154 -7.66 -3.42 -9.89
N THR A 155 -7.81 -4.47 -10.69
CA THR A 155 -8.68 -4.50 -11.89
C THR A 155 -10.09 -4.97 -11.58
N SER A 156 -10.36 -5.46 -10.37
CA SER A 156 -11.69 -5.84 -9.91
C SER A 156 -12.61 -4.63 -9.77
N SER A 157 -13.91 -4.80 -10.05
CA SER A 157 -14.89 -3.74 -9.86
C SER A 157 -15.00 -3.34 -8.38
N GLY A 158 -15.34 -2.07 -8.11
CA GLY A 158 -15.58 -1.60 -6.74
C GLY A 158 -16.68 -2.40 -6.04
N HIS A 159 -17.73 -2.80 -6.78
CA HIS A 159 -18.80 -3.64 -6.27
C HIS A 159 -18.30 -5.01 -5.79
N LEU A 160 -17.50 -5.70 -6.61
CA LEU A 160 -16.93 -7.00 -6.25
C LEU A 160 -16.02 -6.90 -5.01
N ARG A 161 -15.17 -5.85 -4.96
CA ARG A 161 -14.32 -5.62 -3.79
C ARG A 161 -15.14 -5.36 -2.52
N ALA A 162 -16.21 -4.58 -2.63
CA ALA A 162 -17.11 -4.32 -1.51
C ALA A 162 -17.79 -5.61 -1.02
N GLN A 163 -18.26 -6.46 -1.93
CA GLN A 163 -18.84 -7.76 -1.56
C GLN A 163 -17.84 -8.64 -0.80
N ILE A 164 -16.59 -8.74 -1.29
CA ILE A 164 -15.56 -9.57 -0.66
C ILE A 164 -15.19 -9.05 0.75
N ILE A 165 -15.17 -7.72 0.95
CA ILE A 165 -14.83 -7.13 2.25
C ILE A 165 -15.99 -7.23 3.24
N TYR A 166 -17.24 -7.28 2.75
CA TYR A 166 -18.43 -7.37 3.58
C TYR A 166 -18.59 -8.74 4.25
N PHE A 167 -18.09 -9.81 3.66
CA PHE A 167 -18.05 -11.17 4.21
C PHE A 167 -16.77 -11.46 4.99
#